data_f3b0554a6557622b60fc8d86f3134ecc
#
_entry.id   f3b0554a6557622b60fc8d86f3134ecc
#
_cell.length_a   1.000
_cell.length_b   1.000
_cell.length_c   1.000
_cell.angle_alpha   90.00
_cell.angle_beta   90.00
_cell.angle_gamma   90.00
#
_symmetry.space_group_name_H-M   'P 1'
#
loop_
_entity.id
_entity.type
_entity.pdbx_description
1 polymer ?
#
loop_
_entity_poly.entity_id
_entity_poly.type
_entity_poly.pdbx_seq_one_letter_code
_entity_poly.pdbx_strand_id
1 'polypeptide(L)'
;MNTKNIFKTFFLCLSVFSLSFTLNAQELKPLRLGVAGVSHGHLHEVLIRLERGDFEIIGVAEPDEQLRVNNPLRKKVDSSLFYADLEEMLDKTKPEAVVAYGSIYDHLAIVEACAPRGIHVMVEKPLAVNMNHANRMARLARENNTLLLTNYETTWYDTNHEAYRLIKNEN
;
A
#
# COMPACT_ATOMS: atom_id res chain seq x y z
N MET A 1 19.73 -48.33 36.98
CA MET A 1 19.61 -47.37 35.86
C MET A 1 20.62 -46.24 36.14
N ASN A 2 21.60 -46.03 35.28
CA ASN A 2 22.82 -45.26 35.57
C ASN A 2 22.55 -43.74 35.42
N THR A 3 22.61 -42.99 36.50
CA THR A 3 22.32 -41.54 36.59
C THR A 3 23.11 -40.70 35.58
N LYS A 4 24.26 -41.17 35.13
CA LYS A 4 25.08 -40.52 34.08
C LYS A 4 24.42 -40.52 32.70
N ASN A 5 23.55 -41.46 32.39
CA ASN A 5 22.86 -41.55 31.12
C ASN A 5 21.63 -40.62 31.07
N ILE A 6 20.97 -40.38 32.20
CA ILE A 6 19.82 -39.46 32.29
C ILE A 6 20.28 -38.02 32.05
N PHE A 7 21.44 -37.62 32.58
CA PHE A 7 21.99 -36.27 32.38
C PHE A 7 22.40 -36.01 30.92
N LYS A 8 23.00 -37.01 30.24
CA LYS A 8 23.35 -36.89 28.82
C LYS A 8 22.12 -36.74 27.92
N THR A 9 21.05 -37.49 28.18
CA THR A 9 19.80 -37.43 27.41
C THR A 9 19.08 -36.09 27.63
N PHE A 10 19.10 -35.58 28.89
CA PHE A 10 18.49 -34.28 29.18
C PHE A 10 19.26 -33.12 28.55
N PHE A 11 20.58 -33.18 28.49
CA PHE A 11 21.40 -32.14 27.82
C PHE A 11 21.25 -32.18 26.30
N LEU A 12 21.07 -33.35 25.69
CA LEU A 12 20.85 -33.50 24.27
C LEU A 12 19.46 -32.99 23.86
N CYS A 13 18.43 -33.20 24.65
CA CYS A 13 17.08 -32.65 24.42
C CYS A 13 17.06 -31.12 24.57
N LEU A 14 17.80 -30.54 25.51
CA LEU A 14 17.88 -29.08 25.67
C LEU A 14 18.60 -28.41 24.49
N SER A 15 19.62 -29.05 23.92
CA SER A 15 20.37 -28.49 22.78
C SER A 15 19.58 -28.57 21.46
N VAL A 16 18.70 -29.56 21.28
CA VAL A 16 17.81 -29.67 20.11
C VAL A 16 16.67 -28.66 20.19
N PHE A 17 16.18 -28.34 21.40
CA PHE A 17 15.12 -27.33 21.58
C PHE A 17 15.62 -25.88 21.37
N SER A 18 16.93 -25.63 21.56
CA SER A 18 17.53 -24.31 21.36
C SER A 18 17.76 -23.96 19.87
N LEU A 19 17.69 -24.93 18.96
CA LEU A 19 17.94 -24.71 17.52
C LEU A 19 16.72 -24.33 16.70
N SER A 20 15.52 -24.26 17.30
CA SER A 20 14.29 -24.12 16.56
C SER A 20 13.64 -22.73 16.60
N PHE A 21 14.27 -21.72 17.18
CA PHE A 21 13.75 -20.36 17.27
C PHE A 21 14.68 -19.31 16.67
N THR A 22 15.24 -19.56 15.51
CA THR A 22 15.51 -18.45 14.60
C THR A 22 14.23 -18.13 13.86
N LEU A 23 13.35 -17.37 14.49
CA LEU A 23 12.38 -16.56 13.75
C LEU A 23 13.21 -15.64 12.85
N ASN A 24 13.39 -16.04 11.59
CA ASN A 24 13.76 -15.08 10.55
C ASN A 24 12.63 -14.08 10.51
N ALA A 25 12.77 -12.98 11.24
CA ALA A 25 12.03 -11.77 10.94
C ALA A 25 12.44 -11.42 9.51
N GLN A 26 11.64 -11.81 8.54
CA GLN A 26 11.84 -11.41 7.16
C GLN A 26 11.73 -9.89 7.17
N GLU A 27 12.84 -9.21 6.95
CA GLU A 27 12.88 -7.77 6.84
C GLU A 27 11.95 -7.40 5.69
N LEU A 28 10.79 -6.82 6.03
CA LEU A 28 9.80 -6.42 5.03
C LEU A 28 10.44 -5.33 4.18
N LYS A 29 10.63 -5.62 2.90
CA LYS A 29 11.10 -4.59 1.96
C LYS A 29 10.04 -3.50 1.85
N PRO A 30 10.43 -2.23 1.80
CA PRO A 30 9.49 -1.15 1.53
C PRO A 30 8.69 -1.42 0.25
N LEU A 31 7.37 -1.16 0.30
CA LEU A 31 6.51 -1.29 -0.85
C LEU A 31 6.92 -0.27 -1.93
N ARG A 32 7.10 -0.71 -3.16
CA ARG A 32 7.41 0.16 -4.29
C ARG A 32 6.12 0.82 -4.79
N LEU A 33 5.96 2.11 -4.47
CA LEU A 33 4.71 2.85 -4.62
C LEU A 33 4.79 3.88 -5.75
N GLY A 34 3.81 3.87 -6.67
CA GLY A 34 3.53 4.96 -7.59
C GLY A 34 2.45 5.89 -7.04
N VAL A 35 2.51 7.17 -7.40
CA VAL A 35 1.48 8.16 -7.08
C VAL A 35 0.87 8.70 -8.38
N ALA A 36 -0.45 8.64 -8.52
CA ALA A 36 -1.20 9.16 -9.66
C ALA A 36 -2.06 10.36 -9.24
N GLY A 37 -1.69 11.54 -9.68
CA GLY A 37 -2.28 12.80 -9.25
C GLY A 37 -1.74 13.29 -7.90
N VAL A 38 -1.69 14.61 -7.71
CA VAL A 38 -1.18 15.24 -6.49
C VAL A 38 -2.05 16.39 -5.98
N SER A 39 -3.29 16.48 -6.46
CA SER A 39 -4.19 17.59 -6.14
C SER A 39 -5.00 17.41 -4.86
N HIS A 40 -5.14 16.17 -4.34
CA HIS A 40 -5.96 15.89 -3.16
C HIS A 40 -5.23 16.20 -1.85
N GLY A 41 -5.97 16.78 -0.87
CA GLY A 41 -5.41 17.16 0.43
C GLY A 41 -4.81 15.99 1.23
N HIS A 42 -5.32 14.77 1.08
CA HIS A 42 -4.79 13.59 1.76
C HIS A 42 -3.39 13.14 1.27
N LEU A 43 -2.82 13.80 0.26
CA LEU A 43 -1.43 13.57 -0.14
C LEU A 43 -0.44 13.74 1.03
N HIS A 44 -0.80 14.50 2.08
CA HIS A 44 0.02 14.63 3.27
C HIS A 44 0.21 13.30 4.02
N GLU A 45 -0.73 12.36 3.95
CA GLU A 45 -0.61 11.03 4.55
C GLU A 45 0.52 10.22 3.90
N VAL A 46 0.70 10.39 2.59
CA VAL A 46 1.81 9.78 1.85
C VAL A 46 3.16 10.30 2.39
N LEU A 47 3.24 11.60 2.67
CA LEU A 47 4.47 12.21 3.20
C LEU A 47 4.83 11.69 4.59
N ILE A 48 3.85 11.56 5.48
CA ILE A 48 4.06 11.04 6.84
C ILE A 48 4.57 9.60 6.79
N ARG A 49 3.96 8.75 5.96
CA ARG A 49 4.34 7.34 5.85
C ARG A 49 5.65 7.13 5.12
N LEU A 50 5.98 8.01 4.16
CA LEU A 50 7.28 8.02 3.49
C LEU A 50 8.42 8.27 4.51
N GLU A 51 8.22 9.20 5.44
CA GLU A 51 9.20 9.49 6.50
C GLU A 51 9.38 8.31 7.47
N ARG A 52 8.38 7.46 7.61
CA ARG A 52 8.44 6.23 8.43
C ARG A 52 9.14 5.06 7.73
N GLY A 53 9.33 5.14 6.40
CA GLY A 53 9.91 4.05 5.61
C GLY A 53 8.94 2.91 5.30
N ASP A 54 7.62 3.13 5.42
CA ASP A 54 6.60 2.11 5.13
C ASP A 54 6.63 1.70 3.63
N PHE A 55 7.05 2.63 2.75
CA PHE A 55 7.18 2.43 1.30
C PHE A 55 8.24 3.35 0.68
N GLU A 56 8.59 3.05 -0.56
CA GLU A 56 9.45 3.87 -1.43
C GLU A 56 8.62 4.42 -2.59
N ILE A 57 8.62 5.75 -2.79
CA ILE A 57 8.00 6.35 -3.98
C ILE A 57 8.97 6.23 -5.15
N ILE A 58 8.55 5.47 -6.17
CA ILE A 58 9.37 5.20 -7.35
C ILE A 58 8.86 5.91 -8.61
N GLY A 59 7.74 6.62 -8.53
CA GLY A 59 7.19 7.42 -9.61
C GLY A 59 5.99 8.25 -9.17
N VAL A 60 5.85 9.44 -9.72
CA VAL A 60 4.72 10.35 -9.52
C VAL A 60 4.23 10.80 -10.90
N ALA A 61 3.00 10.46 -11.27
CA ALA A 61 2.36 10.90 -12.50
C ALA A 61 1.38 12.04 -12.22
N GLU A 62 1.59 13.20 -12.83
CA GLU A 62 0.71 14.37 -12.75
C GLU A 62 0.73 15.09 -14.08
N PRO A 63 -0.38 15.10 -14.85
CA PRO A 63 -0.43 15.73 -16.17
C PRO A 63 -0.36 17.26 -16.11
N ASP A 64 -0.93 17.87 -15.05
CA ASP A 64 -0.84 19.32 -14.88
C ASP A 64 0.57 19.72 -14.48
N GLU A 65 1.21 20.53 -15.33
CA GLU A 65 2.60 20.97 -15.12
C GLU A 65 2.75 21.80 -13.83
N GLN A 66 1.79 22.64 -13.51
CA GLN A 66 1.86 23.48 -12.31
C GLN A 66 1.76 22.63 -11.04
N LEU A 67 0.86 21.67 -11.02
CA LEU A 67 0.76 20.71 -9.91
C LEU A 67 1.99 19.79 -9.85
N ARG A 68 2.50 19.35 -11.01
CA ARG A 68 3.68 18.50 -11.08
C ARG A 68 4.93 19.19 -10.50
N VAL A 69 5.10 20.49 -10.66
CA VAL A 69 6.25 21.25 -10.13
C VAL A 69 5.98 21.85 -8.75
N ASN A 70 4.73 22.13 -8.38
CA ASN A 70 4.33 22.81 -7.15
C ASN A 70 3.48 21.90 -6.23
N ASN A 71 4.08 20.82 -5.73
CA ASN A 71 3.41 19.94 -4.77
C ASN A 71 4.38 19.54 -3.64
N PRO A 72 3.84 19.06 -2.49
CA PRO A 72 4.66 18.73 -1.33
C PRO A 72 5.70 17.63 -1.57
N LEU A 73 5.42 16.65 -2.46
CA LEU A 73 6.32 15.54 -2.76
C LEU A 73 7.64 16.02 -3.40
N ARG A 74 7.64 17.17 -4.09
CA ARG A 74 8.85 17.74 -4.72
C ARG A 74 9.99 18.00 -3.74
N LYS A 75 9.71 18.13 -2.47
CA LYS A 75 10.72 18.35 -1.42
C LYS A 75 11.31 17.05 -0.88
N LYS A 76 10.70 15.90 -1.17
CA LYS A 76 11.02 14.61 -0.58
C LYS A 76 11.37 13.54 -1.62
N VAL A 77 10.93 13.71 -2.86
CA VAL A 77 11.08 12.75 -3.96
C VAL A 77 11.95 13.36 -5.04
N ASP A 78 12.88 12.58 -5.60
CA ASP A 78 13.76 13.04 -6.68
C ASP A 78 12.95 13.54 -7.87
N SER A 79 13.42 14.64 -8.46
CA SER A 79 12.74 15.29 -9.57
C SER A 79 12.62 14.42 -10.82
N SER A 80 13.53 13.50 -11.04
CA SER A 80 13.53 12.56 -12.17
C SER A 80 12.38 11.52 -12.10
N LEU A 81 11.76 11.36 -10.94
CA LEU A 81 10.64 10.43 -10.74
C LEU A 81 9.27 11.05 -11.03
N PHE A 82 9.22 12.31 -11.53
CA PHE A 82 7.98 12.97 -11.90
C PHE A 82 7.72 12.87 -13.40
N TYR A 83 6.55 12.35 -13.75
CA TYR A 83 6.10 12.10 -15.11
C TYR A 83 4.85 12.94 -15.42
N ALA A 84 4.67 13.35 -16.67
CA ALA A 84 3.43 13.96 -17.14
C ALA A 84 2.37 12.90 -17.48
N ASP A 85 2.82 11.70 -17.83
CA ASP A 85 1.96 10.61 -18.30
C ASP A 85 2.03 9.41 -17.36
N LEU A 86 0.84 8.86 -17.04
CA LEU A 86 0.71 7.71 -16.15
C LEU A 86 1.29 6.43 -16.76
N GLU A 87 1.00 6.17 -18.02
CA GLU A 87 1.45 4.96 -18.72
C GLU A 87 2.99 4.93 -18.80
N GLU A 88 3.60 6.08 -19.13
CA GLU A 88 5.05 6.24 -19.13
C GLU A 88 5.65 5.94 -17.76
N MET A 89 5.06 6.48 -16.69
CA MET A 89 5.50 6.20 -15.31
C MET A 89 5.43 4.71 -15.00
N LEU A 90 4.27 4.07 -15.29
CA LEU A 90 4.04 2.65 -14.98
C LEU A 90 5.05 1.75 -15.72
N ASP A 91 5.29 2.03 -17.01
CA ASP A 91 6.19 1.22 -17.84
C ASP A 91 7.65 1.35 -17.43
N LYS A 92 8.07 2.56 -17.02
CA LYS A 92 9.47 2.82 -16.60
C LYS A 92 9.76 2.36 -15.19
N THR A 93 8.81 2.51 -14.25
CA THR A 93 9.08 2.29 -12.83
C THR A 93 8.56 0.97 -12.30
N LYS A 94 7.51 0.40 -12.92
CA LYS A 94 6.88 -0.88 -12.54
C LYS A 94 6.58 -0.97 -11.05
N PRO A 95 5.71 -0.09 -10.51
CA PRO A 95 5.35 -0.10 -9.10
C PRO A 95 4.58 -1.37 -8.73
N GLU A 96 4.64 -1.77 -7.46
CA GLU A 96 3.80 -2.85 -6.93
C GLU A 96 2.37 -2.36 -6.65
N ALA A 97 2.24 -1.09 -6.27
CA ALA A 97 0.95 -0.43 -6.04
C ALA A 97 0.98 1.03 -6.51
N VAL A 98 -0.20 1.55 -6.82
CA VAL A 98 -0.43 2.96 -7.14
C VAL A 98 -1.48 3.53 -6.20
N VAL A 99 -1.24 4.73 -5.67
CA VAL A 99 -2.23 5.53 -4.94
C VAL A 99 -2.70 6.70 -5.80
N ALA A 100 -4.02 6.90 -5.88
CA ALA A 100 -4.63 7.93 -6.72
C ALA A 100 -5.09 9.11 -5.85
N TYR A 101 -4.42 10.25 -6.01
CA TYR A 101 -4.70 11.51 -5.31
C TYR A 101 -5.05 12.65 -6.25
N GLY A 102 -5.61 12.30 -7.41
CA GLY A 102 -6.15 13.25 -8.40
C GLY A 102 -7.67 13.36 -8.33
N SER A 103 -8.27 13.60 -9.50
CA SER A 103 -9.72 13.66 -9.67
C SER A 103 -10.36 12.28 -9.49
N ILE A 104 -11.54 12.23 -8.85
CA ILE A 104 -12.36 11.02 -8.75
C ILE A 104 -12.74 10.49 -10.15
N TYR A 105 -12.87 11.38 -11.12
CA TYR A 105 -13.18 11.01 -12.51
C TYR A 105 -12.09 10.14 -13.13
N ASP A 106 -10.83 10.33 -12.73
CA ASP A 106 -9.68 9.63 -13.29
C ASP A 106 -9.46 8.24 -12.65
N HIS A 107 -10.15 7.92 -11.56
CA HIS A 107 -9.95 6.64 -10.84
C HIS A 107 -10.13 5.42 -11.77
N LEU A 108 -11.14 5.44 -12.66
CA LEU A 108 -11.34 4.34 -13.60
C LEU A 108 -10.16 4.19 -14.55
N ALA A 109 -9.69 5.28 -15.17
CA ALA A 109 -8.57 5.25 -16.09
C ALA A 109 -7.28 4.74 -15.41
N ILE A 110 -7.05 5.13 -14.15
CA ILE A 110 -5.91 4.65 -13.36
C ILE A 110 -6.00 3.13 -13.13
N VAL A 111 -7.19 2.61 -12.79
CA VAL A 111 -7.38 1.16 -12.60
C VAL A 111 -7.25 0.42 -13.93
N GLU A 112 -7.74 0.99 -15.05
CA GLU A 112 -7.59 0.42 -16.40
C GLU A 112 -6.12 0.33 -16.83
N ALA A 113 -5.30 1.30 -16.44
CA ALA A 113 -3.86 1.27 -16.71
C ALA A 113 -3.11 0.29 -15.80
N CYS A 114 -3.44 0.24 -14.52
CA CYS A 114 -2.70 -0.52 -13.50
C CYS A 114 -3.06 -2.01 -13.47
N ALA A 115 -4.36 -2.35 -13.47
CA ALA A 115 -4.81 -3.73 -13.23
C ALA A 115 -4.25 -4.74 -14.25
N PRO A 116 -4.25 -4.47 -15.58
CA PRO A 116 -3.65 -5.40 -16.54
C PRO A 116 -2.14 -5.62 -16.38
N ARG A 117 -1.47 -4.71 -15.68
CA ARG A 117 -0.04 -4.82 -15.33
C ARG A 117 0.21 -5.56 -14.01
N GLY A 118 -0.85 -6.05 -13.35
CA GLY A 118 -0.75 -6.68 -12.03
C GLY A 118 -0.48 -5.70 -10.89
N ILE A 119 -0.69 -4.40 -11.10
CA ILE A 119 -0.41 -3.34 -10.12
C ILE A 119 -1.65 -3.11 -9.26
N HIS A 120 -1.47 -3.16 -7.93
CA HIS A 120 -2.53 -2.86 -6.97
C HIS A 120 -2.88 -1.37 -6.97
N VAL A 121 -4.15 -1.03 -6.69
CA VAL A 121 -4.57 0.39 -6.70
C VAL A 121 -5.34 0.74 -5.44
N MET A 122 -4.97 1.84 -4.81
CA MET A 122 -5.78 2.51 -3.82
C MET A 122 -6.21 3.87 -4.38
N VAL A 123 -7.52 4.12 -4.41
CA VAL A 123 -8.08 5.40 -4.84
C VAL A 123 -8.64 6.18 -3.66
N GLU A 124 -8.67 7.51 -3.78
CA GLU A 124 -9.38 8.35 -2.83
C GLU A 124 -10.89 8.09 -2.83
N LYS A 125 -11.52 8.43 -1.69
CA LYS A 125 -12.97 8.39 -1.59
C LYS A 125 -13.61 9.57 -2.38
N PRO A 126 -14.79 9.34 -2.95
CA PRO A 126 -15.48 8.07 -3.13
C PRO A 126 -14.81 7.21 -4.22
N LEU A 127 -15.09 5.91 -4.21
CA LEU A 127 -14.49 4.95 -5.15
C LEU A 127 -14.59 5.40 -6.62
N ALA A 128 -15.73 5.90 -7.03
CA ALA A 128 -16.01 6.25 -8.42
C ALA A 128 -17.14 7.29 -8.54
N VAL A 129 -17.22 7.96 -9.68
CA VAL A 129 -18.25 8.96 -9.98
C VAL A 129 -19.65 8.36 -10.25
N ASN A 130 -19.73 7.07 -10.60
CA ASN A 130 -20.97 6.35 -10.85
C ASN A 130 -20.79 4.83 -10.72
N MET A 131 -21.93 4.10 -10.73
CA MET A 131 -21.94 2.64 -10.60
C MET A 131 -21.29 1.90 -11.78
N ASN A 132 -21.34 2.44 -12.99
CA ASN A 132 -20.69 1.82 -14.15
C ASN A 132 -19.17 1.81 -13.97
N HIS A 133 -18.58 2.93 -13.53
CA HIS A 133 -17.16 3.03 -13.20
C HIS A 133 -16.81 2.05 -12.07
N ALA A 134 -17.55 2.07 -10.97
CA ALA A 134 -17.30 1.18 -9.81
C ALA A 134 -17.34 -0.30 -10.22
N ASN A 135 -18.35 -0.73 -10.98
CA ASN A 135 -18.48 -2.10 -11.44
C ASN A 135 -17.34 -2.51 -12.39
N ARG A 136 -16.93 -1.61 -13.28
CA ARG A 136 -15.81 -1.88 -14.19
C ARG A 136 -14.48 -2.00 -13.44
N MET A 137 -14.20 -1.08 -12.52
CA MET A 137 -13.00 -1.13 -11.68
C MET A 137 -12.94 -2.43 -10.86
N ALA A 138 -14.04 -2.82 -10.21
CA ALA A 138 -14.13 -4.05 -9.45
C ALA A 138 -13.95 -5.31 -10.31
N ARG A 139 -14.45 -5.29 -11.55
CA ARG A 139 -14.25 -6.39 -12.51
C ARG A 139 -12.78 -6.49 -12.91
N LEU A 140 -12.16 -5.39 -13.32
CA LEU A 140 -10.74 -5.35 -13.70
C LEU A 140 -9.83 -5.87 -12.59
N ALA A 141 -10.08 -5.45 -11.35
CA ALA A 141 -9.30 -5.92 -10.20
C ALA A 141 -9.42 -7.45 -10.04
N ARG A 142 -10.62 -8.02 -10.15
CA ARG A 142 -10.82 -9.48 -10.06
C ARG A 142 -10.19 -10.23 -11.23
N GLU A 143 -10.38 -9.75 -12.46
CA GLU A 143 -9.88 -10.40 -13.68
C GLU A 143 -8.34 -10.46 -13.70
N ASN A 144 -7.67 -9.47 -13.09
CA ASN A 144 -6.21 -9.37 -13.06
C ASN A 144 -5.60 -9.78 -11.69
N ASN A 145 -6.40 -10.28 -10.75
CA ASN A 145 -5.94 -10.68 -9.41
C ASN A 145 -5.20 -9.53 -8.68
N THR A 146 -5.69 -8.31 -8.81
CA THR A 146 -5.17 -7.12 -8.13
C THR A 146 -6.08 -6.65 -7.02
N LEU A 147 -5.53 -5.96 -6.04
CA LEU A 147 -6.29 -5.29 -4.98
C LEU A 147 -6.76 -3.93 -5.48
N LEU A 148 -8.04 -3.64 -5.24
CA LEU A 148 -8.62 -2.31 -5.40
C LEU A 148 -9.13 -1.86 -4.04
N LEU A 149 -8.54 -0.80 -3.51
CA LEU A 149 -8.85 -0.23 -2.20
C LEU A 149 -9.41 1.18 -2.38
N THR A 150 -10.29 1.59 -1.46
CA THR A 150 -10.74 2.97 -1.34
C THR A 150 -10.22 3.55 -0.02
N ASN A 151 -9.64 4.73 -0.06
CA ASN A 151 -9.08 5.40 1.11
C ASN A 151 -10.19 5.99 1.99
N TYR A 152 -10.87 5.14 2.75
CA TYR A 152 -11.75 5.55 3.85
C TYR A 152 -10.95 5.68 5.13
N GLU A 153 -10.10 6.71 5.23
CA GLU A 153 -9.14 6.91 6.33
C GLU A 153 -9.79 6.82 7.71
N THR A 154 -10.99 7.37 7.86
CA THR A 154 -11.71 7.38 9.13
C THR A 154 -12.07 6.00 9.67
N THR A 155 -12.07 4.97 8.82
CA THR A 155 -12.24 3.57 9.24
C THR A 155 -11.20 3.16 10.28
N TRP A 156 -10.01 3.75 10.23
CA TRP A 156 -8.86 3.40 11.06
C TRP A 156 -8.72 4.27 12.32
N TYR A 157 -9.65 5.20 12.56
CA TYR A 157 -9.63 6.04 13.75
C TYR A 157 -10.01 5.25 15.00
N ASP A 158 -9.29 5.44 16.09
CA ASP A 158 -9.54 4.77 17.38
C ASP A 158 -10.98 4.97 17.86
N THR A 159 -11.57 6.15 17.60
CA THR A 159 -12.97 6.44 17.90
C THR A 159 -13.95 5.50 17.18
N ASN A 160 -13.68 5.14 15.93
CA ASN A 160 -14.51 4.22 15.16
C ASN A 160 -14.33 2.77 15.63
N HIS A 161 -13.10 2.40 15.98
CA HIS A 161 -12.81 1.10 16.59
C HIS A 161 -13.53 0.94 17.93
N GLU A 162 -13.50 1.96 18.78
CA GLU A 162 -14.18 1.93 20.07
C GLU A 162 -15.70 1.90 19.92
N ALA A 163 -16.28 2.69 19.02
CA ALA A 163 -17.71 2.65 18.71
C ALA A 163 -18.13 1.25 18.22
N TYR A 164 -17.37 0.63 17.34
CA TYR A 164 -17.63 -0.73 16.88
C TYR A 164 -17.56 -1.76 18.02
N ARG A 165 -16.56 -1.64 18.90
CA ARG A 165 -16.40 -2.51 20.08
C ARG A 165 -17.60 -2.41 21.02
N LEU A 166 -18.07 -1.19 21.30
CA LEU A 166 -19.23 -0.96 22.16
C LEU A 166 -20.50 -1.61 21.56
N ILE A 167 -20.78 -1.34 20.29
CA ILE A 167 -21.96 -1.92 19.61
C ILE A 167 -21.93 -3.45 19.60
N LYS A 168 -20.76 -4.06 19.45
CA LYS A 168 -20.62 -5.53 19.42
C LYS A 168 -20.74 -6.18 20.79
N ASN A 169 -20.31 -5.51 21.85
CA ASN A 169 -20.29 -6.05 23.21
C ASN A 169 -21.60 -5.79 23.98
N GLU A 170 -22.47 -4.90 23.51
CA GLU A 170 -23.76 -4.60 24.12
C GLU A 170 -24.93 -5.40 23.53
N ASN A 171 -24.67 -6.29 22.58
CA ASN A 171 -25.59 -7.26 22.02
C ASN A 171 -25.12 -8.69 22.34
#